data_21399e612ebac0ebf6e1a1a776846dd5
#
_entry.id   21399e612ebac0ebf6e1a1a776846dd5
#
_cell.length_a   1.000
_cell.length_b   1.000
_cell.length_c   1.000
_cell.angle_alpha   90.00
_cell.angle_beta   90.00
_cell.angle_gamma   90.00
#
_symmetry.space_group_name_H-M   'P 1'
#
loop_
_entity.id
_entity.type
_entity.pdbx_description
1 polymer ?
#
loop_
_entity_poly.entity_id
_entity_poly.type
_entity_poly.pdbx_seq_one_letter_code
_entity_poly.pdbx_strand_id
1 'polypeptide(L)'
;MNKKELVKYFYEVIVSENMLDELPKYISENCVQRTGVKTYLIGVDGMKQHLLALKKTYPDYTMKIIRQYIADDYVISEFIMRGTHKGDFIGITPTNKVLEITGVDIDKVIDGKIVEHGGATNTFETFFEHHLIKPV
;
A
#
# COMPACT_ATOMS: atom_id res chain seq x y z
N MET A 1 -0.93 -10.75 18.12
CA MET A 1 -1.91 -10.19 17.14
C MET A 1 -2.49 -11.31 16.29
N ASN A 2 -3.79 -11.26 16.03
CA ASN A 2 -4.36 -12.11 15.00
C ASN A 2 -3.99 -11.55 13.61
N LYS A 3 -4.36 -12.26 12.54
CA LYS A 3 -3.96 -11.87 11.18
C LYS A 3 -4.51 -10.50 10.75
N LYS A 4 -5.78 -10.21 11.10
CA LYS A 4 -6.39 -8.91 10.78
C LYS A 4 -5.68 -7.77 11.52
N GLU A 5 -5.40 -7.95 12.80
CA GLU A 5 -4.69 -6.96 13.62
C GLU A 5 -3.28 -6.71 13.07
N LEU A 6 -2.58 -7.77 12.68
CA LEU A 6 -1.23 -7.66 12.11
C LEU A 6 -1.24 -6.82 10.84
N VAL A 7 -2.14 -7.10 9.92
CA VAL A 7 -2.24 -6.38 8.65
C VAL A 7 -2.67 -4.93 8.89
N LYS A 8 -3.63 -4.70 9.76
CA LYS A 8 -4.06 -3.35 10.12
C LYS A 8 -2.91 -2.54 10.72
N TYR A 9 -2.18 -3.12 11.67
CA TYR A 9 -1.02 -2.47 12.27
C TYR A 9 0.06 -2.16 11.22
N PHE A 10 0.31 -3.11 10.33
CA PHE A 10 1.25 -2.91 9.24
C PHE A 10 0.91 -1.66 8.41
N TYR A 11 -0.34 -1.52 7.97
CA TYR A 11 -0.73 -0.38 7.14
C TYR A 11 -0.86 0.92 7.94
N GLU A 12 -1.53 0.89 9.07
CA GLU A 12 -1.83 2.12 9.82
C GLU A 12 -0.65 2.67 10.61
N VAL A 13 0.28 1.82 11.00
CA VAL A 13 1.43 2.22 11.81
C VAL A 13 2.73 2.11 11.04
N ILE A 14 3.12 0.92 10.59
CA ILE A 14 4.43 0.70 9.96
C ILE A 14 4.54 1.51 8.66
N VAL A 15 3.55 1.38 7.79
CA VAL A 15 3.53 2.08 6.49
C VAL A 15 3.28 3.57 6.69
N SER A 16 2.26 3.94 7.46
CA SER A 16 1.88 5.34 7.64
C SER A 16 2.94 6.16 8.36
N GLU A 17 3.63 5.59 9.33
CA GLU A 17 4.68 6.27 10.10
C GLU A 17 6.09 6.02 9.53
N ASN A 18 6.17 5.34 8.39
CA ASN A 18 7.44 5.05 7.69
C ASN A 18 8.46 4.31 8.56
N MET A 19 8.00 3.33 9.32
CA MET A 19 8.83 2.54 10.24
C MET A 19 9.53 1.40 9.49
N LEU A 20 10.42 1.75 8.57
CA LEU A 20 11.04 0.79 7.66
C LEU A 20 11.91 -0.26 8.36
N ASP A 21 12.51 0.08 9.49
CA ASP A 21 13.33 -0.85 10.26
C ASP A 21 12.53 -1.98 10.91
N GLU A 22 11.20 -1.80 11.02
CA GLU A 22 10.29 -2.81 11.55
C GLU A 22 9.81 -3.81 10.50
N LEU A 23 10.05 -3.56 9.22
CA LEU A 23 9.56 -4.41 8.13
C LEU A 23 9.91 -5.90 8.30
N PRO A 24 11.14 -6.28 8.72
CA PRO A 24 11.48 -7.70 8.85
C PRO A 24 10.62 -8.47 9.86
N LYS A 25 9.95 -7.77 10.77
CA LYS A 25 9.05 -8.40 11.75
C LYS A 25 7.71 -8.79 11.13
N TYR A 26 7.29 -8.12 10.06
CA TYR A 26 5.95 -8.26 9.48
C TYR A 26 5.96 -8.79 8.05
N ILE A 27 7.07 -8.67 7.33
CA ILE A 27 7.22 -9.09 5.94
C ILE A 27 8.23 -10.21 5.86
N SER A 28 7.84 -11.31 5.19
CA SER A 28 8.77 -12.40 4.90
C SER A 28 9.81 -12.00 3.87
N GLU A 29 11.04 -12.49 4.03
CA GLU A 29 12.08 -12.34 3.00
C GLU A 29 11.66 -12.96 1.67
N ASN A 30 10.76 -13.94 1.71
CA ASN A 30 10.23 -14.62 0.54
C ASN A 30 8.87 -14.06 0.10
N CYS A 31 8.46 -12.91 0.61
CA CYS A 31 7.19 -12.29 0.25
C CYS A 31 7.13 -12.03 -1.25
N VAL A 32 6.01 -12.42 -1.87
CA VAL A 32 5.76 -12.19 -3.28
C VAL A 32 4.73 -11.09 -3.47
N GLN A 33 4.92 -10.31 -4.53
CA GLN A 33 3.95 -9.34 -4.99
C GLN A 33 3.09 -10.00 -6.06
N ARG A 34 1.77 -9.91 -5.92
CA ARG A 34 0.83 -10.40 -6.92
C ARG A 34 0.09 -9.24 -7.54
N THR A 35 0.20 -9.10 -8.85
CA THR A 35 -0.49 -8.06 -9.62
C THR A 35 -1.24 -8.75 -10.75
N GLY A 36 -2.53 -9.02 -10.53
CA GLY A 36 -3.31 -9.81 -11.47
C GLY A 36 -2.74 -11.21 -11.60
N VAL A 37 -2.28 -11.57 -12.80
CA VAL A 37 -1.69 -12.89 -13.09
C VAL A 37 -0.17 -12.92 -12.89
N LYS A 38 0.45 -11.77 -12.63
CA LYS A 38 1.90 -11.69 -12.44
C LYS A 38 2.26 -11.86 -10.96
N THR A 39 3.31 -12.62 -10.71
CA THR A 39 3.84 -12.84 -9.37
C THR A 39 5.35 -12.69 -9.43
N TYR A 40 5.94 -11.90 -8.54
CA TYR A 40 7.38 -11.73 -8.46
C TYR A 40 7.82 -11.53 -7.00
N LEU A 41 9.07 -11.89 -6.71
CA LEU A 41 9.64 -11.75 -5.38
C LEU A 41 9.80 -10.27 -5.05
N ILE A 42 9.21 -9.82 -3.95
CA ILE A 42 9.41 -8.47 -3.43
C ILE A 42 10.30 -8.49 -2.18
N GLY A 43 10.05 -9.38 -1.25
CA GLY A 43 10.81 -9.50 -0.01
C GLY A 43 10.75 -8.26 0.86
N VAL A 44 11.62 -8.21 1.86
CA VAL A 44 11.74 -7.05 2.75
C VAL A 44 12.32 -5.84 1.99
N ASP A 45 13.40 -6.05 1.23
CA ASP A 45 14.07 -4.96 0.50
C ASP A 45 13.17 -4.36 -0.57
N GLY A 46 12.46 -5.19 -1.32
CA GLY A 46 11.51 -4.70 -2.33
C GLY A 46 10.36 -3.91 -1.72
N MET A 47 9.83 -4.36 -0.60
CA MET A 47 8.80 -3.62 0.13
C MET A 47 9.35 -2.27 0.61
N LYS A 48 10.56 -2.25 1.14
CA LYS A 48 11.21 -1.01 1.56
C LYS A 48 11.33 -0.01 0.41
N GLN A 49 11.80 -0.48 -0.75
CA GLN A 49 11.92 0.39 -1.94
C GLN A 49 10.57 0.92 -2.40
N HIS A 50 9.54 0.07 -2.38
CA HIS A 50 8.17 0.47 -2.71
C HIS A 50 7.67 1.58 -1.78
N LEU A 51 7.86 1.43 -0.48
CA LEU A 51 7.41 2.42 0.51
C LEU A 51 8.21 3.72 0.42
N LEU A 52 9.51 3.65 0.11
CA LEU A 52 10.32 4.85 -0.13
C LEU A 52 9.82 5.62 -1.36
N ALA A 53 9.48 4.91 -2.44
CA ALA A 53 8.93 5.54 -3.64
C ALA A 53 7.59 6.23 -3.34
N LEU A 54 6.74 5.59 -2.55
CA LEU A 54 5.45 6.15 -2.15
C LEU A 54 5.62 7.45 -1.34
N LYS A 55 6.61 7.50 -0.45
CA LYS A 55 6.93 8.70 0.34
C LYS A 55 7.51 9.84 -0.50
N LYS A 56 8.12 9.56 -1.64
CA LYS A 56 8.56 10.60 -2.58
C LYS A 56 7.37 11.30 -3.23
N THR A 57 6.35 10.52 -3.59
CA THR A 57 5.13 11.07 -4.21
C THR A 57 4.27 11.79 -3.18
N TYR A 58 4.07 11.17 -2.01
CA TYR A 58 3.22 11.67 -0.94
C TYR A 58 4.00 11.65 0.38
N PRO A 59 4.83 12.68 0.69
CA PRO A 59 5.68 12.66 1.89
C PRO A 59 4.91 12.51 3.21
N ASP A 60 3.68 12.99 3.24
CA ASP A 60 2.80 13.01 4.42
C ASP A 60 1.71 11.94 4.38
N TYR A 61 1.83 10.93 3.49
CA TYR A 61 0.73 10.00 3.32
C TYR A 61 0.46 9.16 4.57
N THR A 62 -0.81 8.82 4.76
CA THR A 62 -1.28 7.90 5.79
C THR A 62 -2.27 6.93 5.17
N MET A 63 -2.36 5.73 5.75
CA MET A 63 -3.37 4.74 5.40
C MET A 63 -4.26 4.48 6.59
N LYS A 64 -5.55 4.31 6.32
CA LYS A 64 -6.55 3.91 7.31
C LYS A 64 -7.34 2.74 6.76
N ILE A 65 -7.43 1.69 7.56
CA ILE A 65 -8.23 0.51 7.23
C ILE A 65 -9.70 0.82 7.55
N ILE A 66 -10.56 0.63 6.56
CA ILE A 66 -12.00 0.86 6.70
C ILE A 66 -12.66 -0.43 7.15
N ARG A 67 -12.31 -1.55 6.52
CA ARG A 67 -12.95 -2.84 6.71
C ARG A 67 -12.00 -3.97 6.34
N GLN A 68 -12.09 -5.09 7.07
CA GLN A 68 -11.28 -6.27 6.78
C GLN A 68 -12.13 -7.53 6.74
N TYR A 69 -11.73 -8.44 5.88
CA TYR A 69 -12.32 -9.76 5.73
C TYR A 69 -11.21 -10.80 5.78
N ILE A 70 -11.54 -11.98 6.29
CA ILE A 70 -10.62 -13.13 6.31
C ILE A 70 -11.17 -14.25 5.42
N ALA A 71 -10.28 -14.81 4.59
CA ALA A 71 -10.52 -16.03 3.84
C ALA A 71 -9.27 -16.91 4.01
N ASP A 72 -9.36 -17.93 4.85
CA ASP A 72 -8.23 -18.80 5.23
C ASP A 72 -7.06 -17.94 5.79
N ASP A 73 -5.90 -18.00 5.14
CA ASP A 73 -4.72 -17.23 5.54
C ASP A 73 -4.68 -15.83 4.93
N TYR A 74 -5.68 -15.47 4.12
CA TYR A 74 -5.74 -14.17 3.44
C TYR A 74 -6.53 -13.17 4.26
N VAL A 75 -5.98 -11.96 4.33
CA VAL A 75 -6.65 -10.79 4.88
C VAL A 75 -6.94 -9.84 3.73
N ILE A 76 -8.19 -9.49 3.55
CA ILE A 76 -8.65 -8.56 2.53
C ILE A 76 -8.98 -7.26 3.25
N SER A 77 -8.29 -6.17 2.91
CA SER A 77 -8.43 -4.90 3.60
C SER A 77 -8.88 -3.82 2.62
N GLU A 78 -10.04 -3.22 2.91
CA GLU A 78 -10.46 -1.98 2.24
C GLU A 78 -9.82 -0.82 2.99
N PHE A 79 -9.19 0.08 2.27
CA PHE A 79 -8.47 1.20 2.89
C PHE A 79 -8.71 2.51 2.18
N ILE A 80 -8.40 3.59 2.87
CA ILE A 80 -8.27 4.93 2.31
C ILE A 80 -6.85 5.42 2.58
N MET A 81 -6.20 5.93 1.54
CA MET A 81 -4.89 6.55 1.62
C MET A 81 -5.07 8.04 1.40
N ARG A 82 -4.42 8.86 2.21
CA ARG A 82 -4.45 10.31 2.11
C ARG A 82 -3.04 10.85 2.09
N GLY A 83 -2.75 11.73 1.13
CA GLY A 83 -1.44 12.35 1.01
C GLY A 83 -1.45 13.56 0.09
N THR A 84 -0.46 14.42 0.27
CA THR A 84 -0.25 15.59 -0.59
C THR A 84 0.66 15.22 -1.74
N HIS A 85 0.20 15.47 -2.97
CA HIS A 85 0.96 15.16 -4.19
C HIS A 85 2.10 16.15 -4.36
N LYS A 86 3.27 15.81 -3.84
CA LYS A 86 4.49 16.64 -3.87
C LYS A 86 5.62 16.07 -4.70
N GLY A 87 5.52 14.81 -5.12
CA GLY A 87 6.51 14.16 -5.97
C GLY A 87 5.96 13.82 -7.34
N ASP A 88 6.83 13.73 -8.32
CA ASP A 88 6.45 13.27 -9.66
C ASP A 88 5.90 11.84 -9.59
N PHE A 89 4.81 11.59 -10.32
CA PHE A 89 4.22 10.26 -10.42
C PHE A 89 3.89 9.97 -11.88
N ILE A 90 4.59 9.00 -12.46
CA ILE A 90 4.44 8.59 -13.87
C ILE A 90 4.34 9.77 -14.85
N GLY A 91 5.24 10.77 -14.70
CA GLY A 91 5.26 11.95 -15.54
C GLY A 91 4.27 13.04 -15.17
N ILE A 92 3.48 12.84 -14.12
CA ILE A 92 2.57 13.87 -13.61
C ILE A 92 3.33 14.72 -12.60
N THR A 93 3.50 16.00 -12.92
CA THR A 93 4.23 16.94 -12.06
C THR A 93 3.48 17.21 -10.76
N PRO A 94 4.20 17.52 -9.66
CA PRO A 94 3.56 17.80 -8.37
C PRO A 94 2.52 18.92 -8.44
N THR A 95 1.36 18.65 -7.86
CA THR A 95 0.24 19.61 -7.85
C THR A 95 0.00 20.27 -6.50
N ASN A 96 0.63 19.75 -5.43
CA ASN A 96 0.39 20.14 -4.04
C ASN A 96 -1.05 19.94 -3.57
N LYS A 97 -1.84 19.13 -4.29
CA LYS A 97 -3.19 18.79 -3.89
C LYS A 97 -3.17 17.63 -2.88
N VAL A 98 -4.07 17.70 -1.91
CA VAL A 98 -4.33 16.58 -1.01
C VAL A 98 -5.27 15.62 -1.72
N LEU A 99 -4.84 14.37 -1.87
CA LEU A 99 -5.60 13.32 -2.54
C LEU A 99 -6.03 12.27 -1.53
N GLU A 100 -7.25 11.77 -1.68
CA GLU A 100 -7.75 10.60 -0.96
C GLU A 100 -7.99 9.49 -1.99
N ILE A 101 -7.25 8.40 -1.83
CA ILE A 101 -7.28 7.28 -2.77
C ILE A 101 -7.73 6.05 -2.00
N THR A 102 -8.82 5.43 -2.46
CA THR A 102 -9.32 4.18 -1.88
C THR A 102 -8.72 2.98 -2.59
N GLY A 103 -8.72 1.84 -1.92
CA GLY A 103 -8.24 0.62 -2.52
C GLY A 103 -8.59 -0.60 -1.69
N VAL A 104 -8.18 -1.74 -2.24
CA VAL A 104 -8.32 -3.05 -1.59
C VAL A 104 -6.99 -3.77 -1.73
N ASP A 105 -6.43 -4.19 -0.62
CA ASP A 105 -5.23 -5.02 -0.59
C ASP A 105 -5.56 -6.41 -0.09
N ILE A 106 -4.86 -7.39 -0.63
CA ILE A 106 -4.98 -8.80 -0.26
C ILE A 106 -3.62 -9.27 0.21
N ASP A 107 -3.53 -9.66 1.47
CA ASP A 107 -2.30 -10.13 2.09
C ASP A 107 -2.46 -11.53 2.64
N LYS A 108 -1.54 -12.42 2.32
CA LYS A 108 -1.48 -13.76 2.92
C LYS A 108 -0.54 -13.73 4.11
N VAL A 109 -1.02 -14.16 5.27
CA VAL A 109 -0.26 -14.15 6.52
C VAL A 109 -0.02 -15.59 6.99
N ILE A 110 1.24 -15.97 7.11
CA ILE A 110 1.69 -17.26 7.62
C ILE A 110 2.72 -17.02 8.73
N ASP A 111 2.51 -17.67 9.87
CA ASP A 111 3.45 -17.60 11.01
C ASP A 111 3.83 -16.16 11.40
N GLY A 112 2.84 -15.28 11.42
CA GLY A 112 3.01 -13.90 11.85
C GLY A 112 3.70 -12.98 10.86
N LYS A 113 3.83 -13.38 9.59
CA LYS A 113 4.41 -12.55 8.54
C LYS A 113 3.58 -12.56 7.27
N ILE A 114 3.59 -11.45 6.56
CA ILE A 114 2.99 -11.34 5.24
C ILE A 114 3.90 -12.04 4.23
N VAL A 115 3.37 -13.06 3.56
CA VAL A 115 4.10 -13.86 2.57
C VAL A 115 3.65 -13.60 1.13
N GLU A 116 2.46 -13.02 0.94
CA GLU A 116 1.97 -12.52 -0.34
C GLU A 116 1.31 -11.17 -0.11
N HIS A 117 1.49 -10.26 -1.05
CA HIS A 117 0.91 -8.93 -1.01
C HIS A 117 0.47 -8.52 -2.40
N GLY A 118 -0.68 -7.88 -2.49
CA GLY A 118 -1.18 -7.35 -3.75
C GLY A 118 -2.46 -6.57 -3.54
N GLY A 119 -2.93 -5.93 -4.58
CA GLY A 119 -4.17 -5.17 -4.50
C GLY A 119 -4.36 -4.22 -5.66
N ALA A 120 -5.34 -3.35 -5.52
CA ALA A 120 -5.66 -2.34 -6.52
C ALA A 120 -6.16 -1.07 -5.83
N THR A 121 -5.91 0.06 -6.47
CA THR A 121 -6.30 1.38 -5.96
C THR A 121 -7.06 2.15 -7.02
N ASN A 122 -7.87 3.12 -6.58
CA ASN A 122 -8.60 4.05 -7.44
C ASN A 122 -7.74 5.27 -7.83
N THR A 123 -6.45 5.06 -8.07
CA THR A 123 -5.50 6.14 -8.33
C THR A 123 -5.91 6.97 -9.56
N PHE A 124 -6.18 6.32 -10.68
CA PHE A 124 -6.51 7.03 -11.91
C PHE A 124 -7.86 7.74 -11.83
N GLU A 125 -8.87 7.12 -11.22
CA GLU A 125 -10.16 7.76 -11.01
C GLU A 125 -10.02 9.03 -10.16
N THR A 126 -9.24 8.96 -9.09
CA THR A 126 -8.95 10.11 -8.23
C THR A 126 -8.23 11.21 -9.01
N PHE A 127 -7.28 10.84 -9.85
CA PHE A 127 -6.55 11.80 -10.68
C PHE A 127 -7.47 12.49 -11.70
N PHE A 128 -8.42 11.77 -12.29
CA PHE A 128 -9.44 12.38 -13.16
C PHE A 128 -10.32 13.36 -12.38
N GLU A 129 -10.79 12.98 -11.19
CA GLU A 129 -11.65 13.83 -10.36
C GLU A 129 -10.96 15.13 -9.97
N HIS A 130 -9.65 15.10 -9.71
CA HIS A 130 -8.87 16.28 -9.35
C HIS A 130 -8.24 17.00 -10.54
N HIS A 131 -8.59 16.62 -11.77
CA HIS A 131 -8.08 17.21 -13.01
C HIS A 131 -6.56 17.13 -13.18
N LEU A 132 -5.91 16.09 -12.62
CA LEU A 132 -4.49 15.83 -12.79
C LEU A 132 -4.19 15.14 -14.12
N ILE A 133 -5.15 14.37 -14.60
CA ILE A 133 -5.14 13.72 -15.91
C ILE A 133 -6.49 13.96 -16.58
N LYS A 134 -6.55 13.80 -17.89
CA LYS A 134 -7.79 13.96 -18.66
C LYS A 134 -7.84 12.96 -19.81
N PRO A 135 -9.04 12.60 -20.29
CA PRO A 135 -9.18 11.76 -21.47
C PRO A 135 -8.52 12.40 -22.68
N VAL A 136 -8.00 11.58 -23.56
CA VAL A 136 -7.41 12.03 -24.83
C VAL A 136 -8.52 12.45 -25.79
#